data_321e5bd5fa3e4c9296d7e87fb787ef60
#
_entry.id   321e5bd5fa3e4c9296d7e87fb787ef60
#
_cell.length_a   1.000
_cell.length_b   1.000
_cell.length_c   1.000
_cell.angle_alpha   90.00
_cell.angle_beta   90.00
_cell.angle_gamma   90.00
#
_symmetry.space_group_name_H-M   'P 1'
#
loop_
_entity.id
_entity.type
_entity.pdbx_description
1 polymer ?
#
loop_
_entity_poly.entity_id
_entity_poly.type
_entity_poly.pdbx_seq_one_letter_code
_entity_poly.pdbx_strand_id
1 'polypeptide(L)'
;ASDHMLWTLGGWQNLDISMEHFKNGRGACLSEAMFSAEKDHEYELMLVVKDRTMKIYVDGEEYLDTIDKIPVPKPLYVSAALDEVTGDVIVKAVNITGNSQTAQLVLDGVNGTHNVLVEKMAAALSDENTMENKKCVVPAVSEETIPDGTFTRTFEPYSLTILRIRQ
;
A
#
# COMPACT_ATOMS: atom_id res chain seq x y z
N ALA A 1 14.47 -0.71 5.16
CA ALA A 1 14.30 -0.71 3.70
C ALA A 1 14.40 0.74 3.22
N SER A 2 15.18 1.00 2.17
CA SER A 2 15.33 2.36 1.60
C SER A 2 14.19 2.62 0.62
N ASP A 3 13.60 3.80 0.72
CA ASP A 3 12.63 4.34 -0.22
C ASP A 3 13.11 5.75 -0.56
N HIS A 4 13.63 5.95 -1.78
CA HIS A 4 14.22 7.22 -2.18
C HIS A 4 14.16 7.44 -3.68
N MET A 5 14.17 8.71 -4.06
CA MET A 5 14.33 9.13 -5.45
C MET A 5 15.80 9.43 -5.74
N LEU A 6 16.24 9.09 -6.94
CA LEU A 6 17.54 9.44 -7.47
C LEU A 6 17.36 10.26 -8.76
N TRP A 7 17.92 11.45 -8.76
CA TRP A 7 18.10 12.24 -9.97
C TRP A 7 19.55 12.16 -10.41
N THR A 8 19.78 11.69 -11.62
CA THR A 8 21.11 11.58 -12.22
C THR A 8 21.28 12.64 -13.30
N LEU A 9 22.38 13.38 -13.27
CA LEU A 9 22.80 14.32 -14.30
C LEU A 9 24.12 13.83 -14.91
N GLY A 10 24.17 13.65 -16.23
CA GLY A 10 25.31 13.06 -16.90
C GLY A 10 25.54 11.60 -16.57
N GLY A 11 24.47 10.82 -16.40
CA GLY A 11 24.53 9.39 -16.23
C GLY A 11 25.04 8.64 -17.46
N TRP A 12 25.28 7.32 -17.31
CA TRP A 12 25.68 6.42 -18.40
C TRP A 12 26.80 6.98 -19.31
N GLN A 13 27.94 7.34 -18.72
CA GLN A 13 29.09 7.93 -19.43
C GLN A 13 28.81 9.35 -19.97
N ASN A 14 28.06 10.14 -19.23
CA ASN A 14 27.70 11.51 -19.59
C ASN A 14 26.74 11.62 -20.79
N LEU A 15 25.76 10.72 -20.89
CA LEU A 15 24.82 10.65 -22.02
C LEU A 15 23.38 10.98 -21.65
N ASP A 16 23.00 10.93 -20.36
CA ASP A 16 21.63 11.10 -19.97
C ASP A 16 21.42 11.95 -18.70
N ILE A 17 20.19 12.41 -18.57
CA ILE A 17 19.57 12.89 -17.34
C ILE A 17 18.40 11.97 -17.04
N SER A 18 18.31 11.46 -15.81
CA SER A 18 17.25 10.52 -15.43
C SER A 18 16.69 10.77 -14.05
N MET A 19 15.45 10.35 -13.85
CA MET A 19 14.78 10.26 -12.56
C MET A 19 14.40 8.81 -12.29
N GLU A 20 14.86 8.29 -11.16
CA GLU A 20 14.64 6.93 -10.74
C GLU A 20 14.00 6.87 -9.35
N HIS A 21 13.16 5.87 -9.09
CA HIS A 21 12.64 5.57 -7.77
C HIS A 21 13.16 4.21 -7.30
N PHE A 22 13.84 4.20 -6.16
CA PHE A 22 14.36 3.01 -5.51
C PHE A 22 13.49 2.66 -4.30
N LYS A 23 12.92 1.45 -4.31
CA LYS A 23 12.15 0.92 -3.20
C LYS A 23 12.58 -0.49 -2.85
N ASN A 24 12.98 -0.72 -1.59
CA ASN A 24 13.44 -2.02 -1.12
C ASN A 24 14.58 -2.61 -1.97
N GLY A 25 15.51 -1.77 -2.40
CA GLY A 25 16.67 -2.17 -3.21
C GLY A 25 16.36 -2.45 -4.69
N ARG A 26 15.14 -2.14 -5.16
CA ARG A 26 14.76 -2.21 -6.57
C ARG A 26 14.57 -0.81 -7.12
N GLY A 27 15.31 -0.47 -8.18
CA GLY A 27 15.19 0.77 -8.93
C GLY A 27 14.20 0.63 -10.08
N ALA A 28 13.46 1.68 -10.36
CA ALA A 28 12.64 1.85 -11.55
C ALA A 28 12.93 3.22 -12.16
N CYS A 29 13.35 3.26 -13.42
CA CYS A 29 13.46 4.49 -14.17
C CYS A 29 12.06 5.04 -14.44
N LEU A 30 11.81 6.27 -14.02
CA LEU A 30 10.53 6.95 -14.23
C LEU A 30 10.53 7.73 -15.53
N SER A 31 11.65 8.38 -15.85
CA SER A 31 11.87 9.12 -17.09
C SER A 31 13.37 9.34 -17.31
N GLU A 32 13.76 9.43 -18.58
CA GLU A 32 15.12 9.73 -19.00
C GLU A 32 15.10 10.61 -20.27
N ALA A 33 16.13 11.42 -20.45
CA ALA A 33 16.35 12.21 -21.64
C ALA A 33 17.87 12.28 -21.94
N MET A 34 18.21 12.62 -23.17
CA MET A 34 19.61 12.83 -23.52
C MET A 34 20.13 14.13 -22.88
N PHE A 35 21.25 14.02 -22.21
CA PHE A 35 21.96 15.16 -21.60
C PHE A 35 23.45 14.83 -21.47
N SER A 36 24.30 15.78 -21.81
CA SER A 36 25.73 15.67 -21.65
C SER A 36 26.23 16.88 -20.89
N ALA A 37 26.75 16.66 -19.70
CA ALA A 37 27.33 17.71 -18.88
C ALA A 37 28.67 18.18 -19.46
N GLU A 38 28.83 19.47 -19.58
CA GLU A 38 30.10 20.08 -20.00
C GLU A 38 31.06 20.24 -18.82
N LYS A 39 32.31 19.96 -19.06
CA LYS A 39 33.35 20.13 -18.04
C LYS A 39 33.52 21.64 -17.73
N ASP A 40 33.68 21.96 -16.43
CA ASP A 40 33.87 23.31 -15.92
C ASP A 40 32.69 24.27 -16.21
N HIS A 41 31.49 23.74 -16.56
CA HIS A 41 30.25 24.49 -16.67
C HIS A 41 29.47 24.42 -15.37
N GLU A 42 28.92 25.56 -14.91
CA GLU A 42 28.03 25.64 -13.75
C GLU A 42 26.58 25.62 -14.23
N TYR A 43 25.80 24.65 -13.73
CA TYR A 43 24.39 24.46 -14.09
C TYR A 43 23.48 24.93 -12.98
N GLU A 44 22.40 25.66 -13.32
CA GLU A 44 21.31 25.89 -12.44
C GLU A 44 20.33 24.70 -12.51
N LEU A 45 20.16 24.00 -11.38
CA LEU A 45 19.34 22.80 -11.31
C LEU A 45 18.09 23.08 -10.50
N MET A 46 16.89 22.80 -11.05
CA MET A 46 15.63 22.95 -10.35
C MET A 46 14.80 21.67 -10.44
N LEU A 47 14.35 21.18 -9.28
CA LEU A 47 13.38 20.08 -9.15
C LEU A 47 12.07 20.63 -8.59
N VAL A 48 10.98 20.44 -9.30
CA VAL A 48 9.63 20.76 -8.85
C VAL A 48 8.91 19.47 -8.57
N VAL A 49 8.46 19.29 -7.31
CA VAL A 49 7.68 18.11 -6.90
C VAL A 49 6.30 18.57 -6.45
N LYS A 50 5.27 18.02 -7.06
CA LYS A 50 3.89 18.24 -6.66
C LYS A 50 3.15 16.91 -6.66
N ASP A 51 2.69 16.49 -5.49
CA ASP A 51 2.12 15.17 -5.28
C ASP A 51 3.07 14.05 -5.73
N ARG A 52 2.78 13.41 -6.85
CA ARG A 52 3.60 12.36 -7.46
C ARG A 52 4.24 12.78 -8.78
N THR A 53 4.01 14.02 -9.22
CA THR A 53 4.61 14.58 -10.44
C THR A 53 5.92 15.25 -10.10
N MET A 54 6.92 15.03 -10.93
CA MET A 54 8.25 15.63 -10.82
C MET A 54 8.65 16.24 -12.15
N LYS A 55 9.12 17.49 -12.09
CA LYS A 55 9.68 18.19 -13.24
C LYS A 55 11.10 18.58 -12.92
N ILE A 56 12.00 18.35 -13.87
CA ILE A 56 13.41 18.67 -13.77
C ILE A 56 13.75 19.72 -14.82
N TYR A 57 14.42 20.77 -14.35
CA TYR A 57 14.93 21.85 -15.19
C TYR A 57 16.44 21.97 -15.02
N VAL A 58 17.12 22.21 -16.10
CA VAL A 58 18.56 22.56 -16.15
C VAL A 58 18.66 23.87 -16.92
N ASP A 59 19.27 24.90 -16.31
CA ASP A 59 19.39 26.25 -16.86
C ASP A 59 18.07 26.84 -17.36
N GLY A 60 16.97 26.53 -16.64
CA GLY A 60 15.61 26.98 -16.96
C GLY A 60 14.91 26.19 -18.05
N GLU A 61 15.55 25.25 -18.73
CA GLU A 61 14.95 24.34 -19.70
C GLU A 61 14.37 23.10 -19.03
N GLU A 62 13.12 22.70 -19.37
CA GLU A 62 12.48 21.49 -18.87
C GLU A 62 13.02 20.24 -19.59
N TYR A 63 13.72 19.38 -18.85
CA TYR A 63 14.25 18.12 -19.37
C TYR A 63 13.35 16.93 -19.10
N LEU A 64 12.76 16.85 -17.91
CA LEU A 64 11.91 15.74 -17.54
C LEU A 64 10.60 16.25 -16.93
N ASP A 65 9.47 15.68 -17.37
CA ASP A 65 8.16 15.75 -16.75
C ASP A 65 7.67 14.32 -16.55
N THR A 66 7.56 13.89 -15.30
CA THR A 66 7.25 12.50 -14.99
C THR A 66 6.37 12.37 -13.76
N ILE A 67 5.74 11.21 -13.65
CA ILE A 67 4.95 10.84 -12.48
C ILE A 67 5.51 9.54 -11.87
N ASP A 68 5.62 9.50 -10.55
CA ASP A 68 5.94 8.26 -9.86
C ASP A 68 4.80 7.23 -10.05
N LYS A 69 5.07 6.16 -10.77
CA LYS A 69 4.13 5.08 -11.09
C LYS A 69 4.12 3.96 -10.05
N ILE A 70 5.02 4.00 -9.04
CA ILE A 70 5.03 2.98 -8.00
C ILE A 70 3.75 3.12 -7.18
N PRO A 71 2.93 2.07 -7.08
CA PRO A 71 1.67 2.14 -6.37
C PRO A 71 1.87 2.50 -4.90
N VAL A 72 1.12 3.49 -4.42
CA VAL A 72 1.00 3.74 -2.98
C VAL A 72 0.14 2.62 -2.40
N PRO A 73 0.64 1.86 -1.41
CA PRO A 73 -0.16 0.85 -0.76
C PRO A 73 -1.43 1.44 -0.17
N LYS A 74 -2.57 0.79 -0.40
CA LYS A 74 -3.82 1.17 0.28
C LYS A 74 -3.71 0.84 1.76
N PRO A 75 -4.29 1.64 2.65
CA PRO A 75 -4.25 1.35 4.09
C PRO A 75 -5.01 0.08 4.45
N LEU A 76 -6.09 -0.22 3.71
CA LEU A 76 -6.95 -1.38 3.92
C LEU A 76 -7.17 -2.13 2.61
N TYR A 77 -6.95 -3.44 2.64
CA TYR A 77 -7.26 -4.36 1.56
C TYR A 77 -8.42 -5.26 1.98
N VAL A 78 -9.44 -5.36 1.13
CA VAL A 78 -10.64 -6.17 1.41
C VAL A 78 -10.93 -7.05 0.22
N SER A 79 -11.34 -8.29 0.49
CA SER A 79 -11.90 -9.23 -0.48
C SER A 79 -13.09 -9.96 0.10
N ALA A 80 -14.02 -10.38 -0.74
CA ALA A 80 -15.16 -11.20 -0.35
C ALA A 80 -15.25 -12.45 -1.24
N ALA A 81 -15.79 -13.51 -0.67
CA ALA A 81 -16.05 -14.78 -1.37
C ALA A 81 -17.33 -15.42 -0.80
N LEU A 82 -18.01 -16.22 -1.62
CA LEU A 82 -19.13 -17.06 -1.22
C LEU A 82 -18.60 -18.48 -0.99
N ASP A 83 -18.95 -19.08 0.13
CA ASP A 83 -18.77 -20.50 0.38
C ASP A 83 -19.95 -21.25 -0.26
N GLU A 84 -19.69 -21.92 -1.39
CA GLU A 84 -20.75 -22.61 -2.17
C GLU A 84 -21.40 -23.79 -1.43
N VAL A 85 -20.76 -24.31 -0.41
CA VAL A 85 -21.28 -25.45 0.37
C VAL A 85 -22.22 -25.00 1.46
N THR A 86 -21.88 -23.92 2.18
CA THR A 86 -22.66 -23.43 3.33
C THR A 86 -23.55 -22.24 2.96
N GLY A 87 -23.27 -21.55 1.86
CA GLY A 87 -23.87 -20.27 1.49
C GLY A 87 -23.31 -19.08 2.25
N ASP A 88 -22.35 -19.28 3.15
CA ASP A 88 -21.78 -18.21 3.96
C ASP A 88 -21.02 -17.20 3.11
N VAL A 89 -21.14 -15.92 3.43
CA VAL A 89 -20.28 -14.88 2.86
C VAL A 89 -19.03 -14.70 3.73
N ILE A 90 -17.87 -14.83 3.12
CA ILE A 90 -16.56 -14.67 3.79
C ILE A 90 -15.93 -13.36 3.34
N VAL A 91 -15.75 -12.42 4.27
CA VAL A 91 -15.03 -11.17 4.03
C VAL A 91 -13.67 -11.23 4.73
N LYS A 92 -12.61 -10.94 3.99
CA LYS A 92 -11.23 -10.86 4.52
C LYS A 92 -10.75 -9.43 4.37
N ALA A 93 -10.27 -8.85 5.46
CA ALA A 93 -9.74 -7.49 5.50
C ALA A 93 -8.36 -7.46 6.15
N VAL A 94 -7.41 -6.76 5.50
CA VAL A 94 -6.05 -6.57 6.00
C VAL A 94 -5.78 -5.08 6.14
N ASN A 95 -5.56 -4.62 7.37
CA ASN A 95 -5.07 -3.29 7.67
C ASN A 95 -3.55 -3.34 7.83
N ILE A 96 -2.82 -2.71 6.90
CA ILE A 96 -1.35 -2.71 6.90
C ILE A 96 -0.73 -1.50 7.60
N THR A 97 -1.55 -0.66 8.25
CA THR A 97 -1.11 0.60 8.86
C THR A 97 -1.14 0.55 10.38
N GLY A 98 -0.40 1.44 11.02
CA GLY A 98 -0.41 1.66 12.46
C GLY A 98 -1.63 2.41 13.00
N ASN A 99 -2.62 2.72 12.13
CA ASN A 99 -3.85 3.40 12.51
C ASN A 99 -5.05 2.50 12.22
N SER A 100 -6.09 2.57 13.07
CA SER A 100 -7.36 1.91 12.80
C SER A 100 -7.99 2.45 11.51
N GLN A 101 -8.58 1.55 10.72
CA GLN A 101 -9.27 1.89 9.48
C GLN A 101 -10.76 1.57 9.63
N THR A 102 -11.62 2.54 9.39
CA THR A 102 -13.07 2.34 9.41
C THR A 102 -13.61 2.33 7.99
N ALA A 103 -14.39 1.30 7.66
CA ALA A 103 -15.02 1.16 6.36
C ALA A 103 -16.48 0.75 6.49
N GLN A 104 -17.31 1.22 5.57
CA GLN A 104 -18.63 0.69 5.35
C GLN A 104 -18.52 -0.54 4.44
N LEU A 105 -19.08 -1.65 4.89
CA LEU A 105 -19.22 -2.86 4.11
C LEU A 105 -20.64 -2.91 3.54
N VAL A 106 -20.75 -3.22 2.25
CA VAL A 106 -22.02 -3.40 1.54
C VAL A 106 -21.96 -4.77 0.89
N LEU A 107 -22.81 -5.67 1.35
CA LEU A 107 -22.89 -7.06 0.88
C LEU A 107 -24.23 -7.25 0.18
N ASP A 108 -24.20 -7.17 -1.15
CA ASP A 108 -25.41 -7.36 -1.95
C ASP A 108 -25.98 -8.77 -1.76
N GLY A 109 -27.29 -8.83 -1.54
CA GLY A 109 -28.00 -10.09 -1.32
C GLY A 109 -28.00 -10.60 0.13
N VAL A 110 -27.29 -9.96 1.04
CA VAL A 110 -27.35 -10.24 2.49
C VAL A 110 -28.36 -9.29 3.12
N ASN A 111 -29.49 -9.81 3.58
CA ASN A 111 -30.58 -9.00 4.13
C ASN A 111 -30.98 -9.48 5.51
N GLY A 112 -31.24 -8.54 6.41
CA GLY A 112 -31.65 -8.85 7.79
C GLY A 112 -30.48 -9.19 8.71
N THR A 113 -30.81 -9.69 9.90
CA THR A 113 -29.84 -9.95 10.95
C THR A 113 -29.10 -11.28 10.73
N HIS A 114 -27.80 -11.26 10.72
CA HIS A 114 -26.95 -12.45 10.57
C HIS A 114 -25.95 -12.61 11.70
N ASN A 115 -25.68 -13.86 12.06
CA ASN A 115 -24.58 -14.22 12.95
C ASN A 115 -23.26 -14.21 12.17
N VAL A 116 -22.24 -13.62 12.77
CA VAL A 116 -20.92 -13.49 12.17
C VAL A 116 -19.88 -14.13 13.09
N LEU A 117 -19.18 -15.12 12.57
CA LEU A 117 -17.94 -15.61 13.18
C LEU A 117 -16.80 -14.70 12.76
N VAL A 118 -16.12 -14.11 13.73
CA VAL A 118 -14.99 -13.20 13.52
C VAL A 118 -13.71 -13.89 13.94
N GLU A 119 -12.80 -14.06 12.99
CA GLU A 119 -11.43 -14.45 13.28
C GLU A 119 -10.53 -13.25 13.07
N LYS A 120 -9.79 -12.85 14.10
CA LYS A 120 -8.94 -11.67 14.04
C LYS A 120 -7.53 -12.00 14.53
N MET A 121 -6.55 -11.55 13.81
CA MET A 121 -5.14 -11.56 14.20
C MET A 121 -4.61 -10.13 14.10
N ALA A 122 -4.14 -9.58 15.23
CA ALA A 122 -3.55 -8.25 15.31
C ALA A 122 -2.33 -8.31 16.22
N ALA A 123 -1.26 -7.61 15.84
CA ALA A 123 -0.01 -7.58 16.60
C ALA A 123 0.81 -6.34 16.23
N ALA A 124 1.79 -5.97 17.05
CA ALA A 124 2.78 -4.98 16.64
C ALA A 124 3.69 -5.53 15.54
N LEU A 125 4.29 -4.64 14.72
CA LEU A 125 5.19 -5.06 13.63
C LEU A 125 6.43 -5.84 14.10
N SER A 126 6.80 -5.67 15.36
CA SER A 126 7.93 -6.38 15.99
C SER A 126 7.55 -7.71 16.59
N ASP A 127 6.25 -8.02 16.68
CA ASP A 127 5.79 -9.25 17.31
C ASP A 127 5.95 -10.43 16.34
N GLU A 128 6.54 -11.50 16.83
CA GLU A 128 6.77 -12.71 16.06
C GLU A 128 6.61 -13.96 16.94
N ASN A 129 6.22 -15.05 16.30
CA ASN A 129 6.22 -16.36 16.94
C ASN A 129 7.63 -16.92 16.89
N THR A 130 8.24 -17.20 18.05
CA THR A 130 9.57 -17.82 18.18
C THR A 130 9.47 -19.24 18.71
N MET A 131 10.60 -19.95 18.78
CA MET A 131 10.64 -21.28 19.41
C MET A 131 10.31 -21.24 20.90
N GLU A 132 10.66 -20.14 21.57
CA GLU A 132 10.41 -19.88 22.99
C GLU A 132 8.98 -19.36 23.23
N ASN A 133 8.46 -18.53 22.32
CA ASN A 133 7.11 -17.96 22.39
C ASN A 133 6.32 -18.25 21.12
N LYS A 134 5.78 -19.47 21.03
CA LYS A 134 5.07 -19.97 19.84
C LYS A 134 3.69 -19.35 19.60
N LYS A 135 3.17 -18.60 20.57
CA LYS A 135 1.81 -18.05 20.54
C LYS A 135 1.80 -16.54 20.82
N CYS A 136 2.85 -15.82 20.43
CA CYS A 136 2.89 -14.37 20.53
C CYS A 136 1.84 -13.74 19.60
N VAL A 137 1.73 -14.24 18.37
CA VAL A 137 0.74 -13.80 17.39
C VAL A 137 -0.14 -14.99 17.02
N VAL A 138 -1.40 -14.95 17.46
CA VAL A 138 -2.38 -16.01 17.22
C VAL A 138 -3.73 -15.41 16.87
N PRO A 139 -4.57 -16.11 16.08
CA PRO A 139 -5.95 -15.70 15.84
C PRO A 139 -6.78 -15.73 17.13
N ALA A 140 -7.58 -14.70 17.32
CA ALA A 140 -8.67 -14.66 18.29
C ALA A 140 -9.99 -14.86 17.56
N VAL A 141 -10.89 -15.65 18.15
CA VAL A 141 -12.19 -15.97 17.57
C VAL A 141 -13.29 -15.40 18.46
N SER A 142 -14.27 -14.75 17.86
CA SER A 142 -15.45 -14.23 18.55
C SER A 142 -16.70 -14.36 17.65
N GLU A 143 -17.87 -14.27 18.26
CA GLU A 143 -19.15 -14.21 17.55
C GLU A 143 -19.82 -12.86 17.79
N GLU A 144 -20.43 -12.31 16.77
CA GLU A 144 -21.20 -11.07 16.80
C GLU A 144 -22.40 -11.17 15.86
N THR A 145 -23.26 -10.15 15.86
CA THR A 145 -24.37 -10.05 14.90
C THR A 145 -24.25 -8.76 14.12
N ILE A 146 -24.62 -8.82 12.84
CA ILE A 146 -24.82 -7.65 12.00
C ILE A 146 -26.32 -7.47 11.76
N PRO A 147 -26.84 -6.23 11.77
CA PRO A 147 -28.29 -6.00 11.61
C PRO A 147 -28.76 -6.15 10.15
N ASP A 148 -27.85 -5.99 9.20
CA ASP A 148 -28.11 -6.02 7.77
C ASP A 148 -26.81 -6.20 6.99
N GLY A 149 -26.89 -6.47 5.67
CA GLY A 149 -25.73 -6.55 4.76
C GLY A 149 -24.97 -5.24 4.59
N THR A 150 -25.52 -4.11 5.04
CA THR A 150 -24.80 -2.82 5.08
C THR A 150 -24.48 -2.44 6.51
N PHE A 151 -23.19 -2.43 6.85
CA PHE A 151 -22.73 -2.09 8.19
C PHE A 151 -21.35 -1.43 8.17
N THR A 152 -21.03 -0.69 9.23
CA THR A 152 -19.71 -0.05 9.42
C THR A 152 -18.86 -0.90 10.35
N ARG A 153 -17.59 -1.09 9.99
CA ARG A 153 -16.63 -1.81 10.81
C ARG A 153 -15.30 -1.09 10.90
N THR A 154 -14.70 -1.13 12.09
CA THR A 154 -13.34 -0.65 12.34
C THR A 154 -12.39 -1.84 12.40
N PHE A 155 -11.31 -1.76 11.62
CA PHE A 155 -10.23 -2.72 11.56
C PHE A 155 -9.03 -2.19 12.34
N GLU A 156 -8.54 -2.97 13.30
CA GLU A 156 -7.41 -2.60 14.15
C GLU A 156 -6.12 -2.37 13.36
N PRO A 157 -5.14 -1.62 13.91
CA PRO A 157 -3.83 -1.50 13.30
C PRO A 157 -3.17 -2.86 13.07
N TYR A 158 -2.44 -3.02 11.95
CA TYR A 158 -1.64 -4.21 11.63
C TYR A 158 -2.42 -5.52 11.84
N SER A 159 -3.63 -5.60 11.28
CA SER A 159 -4.54 -6.73 11.52
C SER A 159 -4.99 -7.43 10.25
N LEU A 160 -5.24 -8.73 10.39
CA LEU A 160 -6.06 -9.53 9.50
C LEU A 160 -7.38 -9.83 10.21
N THR A 161 -8.51 -9.51 9.59
CA THR A 161 -9.84 -9.83 10.09
C THR A 161 -10.59 -10.65 9.04
N ILE A 162 -11.15 -11.77 9.46
CA ILE A 162 -12.01 -12.62 8.63
C ILE A 162 -13.39 -12.61 9.27
N LEU A 163 -14.41 -12.25 8.48
CA LEU A 163 -15.81 -12.29 8.86
C LEU A 163 -16.48 -13.42 8.08
N ARG A 164 -17.03 -14.39 8.77
CA ARG A 164 -17.90 -15.42 8.17
C ARG A 164 -19.33 -15.09 8.54
N ILE A 165 -20.09 -14.56 7.60
CA ILE A 165 -21.51 -14.19 7.75
C ILE A 165 -22.32 -15.41 7.37
N ARG A 166 -22.98 -16.00 8.36
CA ARG A 166 -23.80 -17.21 8.19
C ARG A 166 -25.13 -16.86 7.53
N GLN A 167 -25.50 -17.61 6.52
CA GLN A 167 -26.78 -17.49 5.78
C GLN A 167 -27.84 -18.41 6.35
#